data_6cbd5f0deb89329f00cdd9b355693566
#
_entry.id   6cbd5f0deb89329f00cdd9b355693566
#
_cell.length_a   1.000
_cell.length_b   1.000
_cell.length_c   1.000
_cell.angle_alpha   90.00
_cell.angle_beta   90.00
_cell.angle_gamma   90.00
#
_symmetry.space_group_name_H-M   'P 1'
#
loop_
_entity.id
_entity.type
_entity.pdbx_description
1 polymer ?
#
loop_
_entity_poly.entity_id
_entity_poly.type
_entity_poly.pdbx_seq_one_letter_code
_entity_poly.pdbx_strand_id
1 'polypeptide(L)'
;MEKFQTSDIPKSPRIQKLVDALYANMPVIESARAKLITESYKETEGEPIITRRAKAFAHILRNIPIIIRDDELIVGSSTIAPRGCQTFPEFSYEWLEAELDTVATRTADPFEIAEETKAELREADKYWKGKTTSELATSYMAPEAIRAIEHNIFTPGNYFYNGVGHVTVKYWEVLEIGFEGIMAKAQKELDNCNVGDGDYARKSHFLEAVILSCQAVMDYADRYAQLAREMAGQTSDPVRRQELLVIAENCSKVPAKGARGFYEACQSFWFVQQLIQMESSGHSISPGRFDQYMYPYYKKDMEAGTITREFAQELMDCIWVKFNDLNKCRDAASAEGFAGYSLFQNLIAGGQNKEGEDVTNDLSIMCIQASMHE
;
A
#
# COMPACT_ATOMS: atom_id res chain seq x y z
N MET A 1 30.23 -21.39 8.67
CA MET A 1 29.52 -20.11 8.81
C MET A 1 30.29 -19.08 8.00
N GLU A 2 29.80 -18.72 6.82
CA GLU A 2 30.30 -17.53 6.14
C GLU A 2 29.98 -16.34 7.03
N LYS A 3 31.00 -15.53 7.34
CA LYS A 3 30.82 -14.34 8.14
C LYS A 3 30.06 -13.32 7.29
N PHE A 4 28.88 -12.87 7.77
CA PHE A 4 28.16 -11.73 7.18
C PHE A 4 29.10 -10.53 7.04
N GLN A 5 28.99 -9.81 5.94
CA GLN A 5 29.63 -8.51 5.85
C GLN A 5 28.84 -7.52 6.74
N THR A 6 29.44 -7.19 7.88
CA THR A 6 28.85 -6.24 8.85
C THR A 6 29.40 -4.81 8.70
N SER A 7 30.06 -4.51 7.58
CA SER A 7 30.56 -3.15 7.34
C SER A 7 29.38 -2.21 7.12
N ASP A 8 29.33 -1.14 7.89
CA ASP A 8 28.35 -0.09 7.75
C ASP A 8 28.44 0.53 6.35
N ILE A 9 27.31 0.58 5.66
CA ILE A 9 27.16 1.32 4.41
C ILE A 9 26.65 2.71 4.80
N PRO A 10 27.32 3.81 4.43
CA PRO A 10 26.84 5.12 4.78
C PRO A 10 25.57 5.48 4.02
N LYS A 11 24.68 6.22 4.68
CA LYS A 11 23.50 6.82 4.06
C LYS A 11 23.90 7.63 2.81
N SER A 12 23.27 7.33 1.68
CA SER A 12 23.60 8.04 0.44
C SER A 12 23.02 9.46 0.42
N PRO A 13 23.63 10.42 -0.35
CA PRO A 13 23.07 11.75 -0.53
C PRO A 13 21.63 11.74 -1.11
N ARG A 14 21.30 10.74 -1.92
CA ARG A 14 19.95 10.52 -2.45
C ARG A 14 18.94 10.29 -1.32
N ILE A 15 19.27 9.36 -0.44
CA ILE A 15 18.39 9.00 0.70
C ILE A 15 18.22 10.22 1.63
N GLN A 16 19.27 10.99 1.88
CA GLN A 16 19.14 12.22 2.67
C GLN A 16 18.13 13.19 2.03
N LYS A 17 18.22 13.43 0.71
CA LYS A 17 17.27 14.30 0.01
C LYS A 17 15.83 13.78 0.06
N LEU A 18 15.63 12.46 -0.10
CA LEU A 18 14.30 11.85 -0.02
C LEU A 18 13.69 12.01 1.38
N VAL A 19 14.49 11.80 2.44
CA VAL A 19 14.07 12.01 3.83
C VAL A 19 13.75 13.49 4.07
N ASP A 20 14.62 14.40 3.66
CA ASP A 20 14.41 15.85 3.82
C ASP A 20 13.12 16.31 3.10
N ALA A 21 12.86 15.81 1.88
CA ALA A 21 11.65 16.12 1.13
C ALA A 21 10.39 15.54 1.78
N LEU A 22 10.51 14.34 2.37
CA LEU A 22 9.41 13.67 3.06
C LEU A 22 8.92 14.47 4.29
N TYR A 23 9.85 15.04 5.05
CA TYR A 23 9.56 15.78 6.29
C TYR A 23 9.50 17.30 6.14
N ALA A 24 9.68 17.82 4.92
CA ALA A 24 9.66 19.26 4.66
C ALA A 24 8.32 19.94 4.99
N ASN A 25 7.21 19.19 4.86
CA ASN A 25 5.87 19.73 5.01
C ASN A 25 5.02 18.88 5.96
N MET A 26 3.94 19.48 6.46
CA MET A 26 2.90 18.75 7.18
C MET A 26 2.20 17.75 6.24
N PRO A 27 1.80 16.56 6.72
CA PRO A 27 0.99 15.63 5.95
C PRO A 27 -0.35 16.25 5.49
N VAL A 28 -0.84 15.82 4.33
CA VAL A 28 -2.03 16.39 3.69
C VAL A 28 -3.11 15.33 3.51
N ILE A 29 -4.38 15.71 3.68
CA ILE A 29 -5.53 14.86 3.29
C ILE A 29 -5.87 15.13 1.83
N GLU A 30 -5.99 14.06 1.02
CA GLU A 30 -6.43 14.11 -0.37
C GLU A 30 -7.78 13.39 -0.56
N SER A 31 -8.61 13.89 -1.46
CA SER A 31 -9.97 13.39 -1.74
C SER A 31 -10.05 12.40 -2.91
N ALA A 32 -8.99 12.25 -3.67
CA ALA A 32 -9.02 11.52 -4.95
C ALA A 32 -9.63 10.11 -4.83
N ARG A 33 -9.18 9.34 -3.82
CA ARG A 33 -9.71 7.99 -3.59
C ARG A 33 -11.19 8.00 -3.20
N ALA A 34 -11.59 8.92 -2.32
CA ALA A 34 -12.98 9.03 -1.87
C ALA A 34 -13.92 9.33 -3.04
N LYS A 35 -13.52 10.21 -3.96
CA LYS A 35 -14.28 10.52 -5.18
C LYS A 35 -14.41 9.28 -6.05
N LEU A 36 -13.31 8.64 -6.38
CA LEU A 36 -13.26 7.49 -7.29
C LEU A 36 -14.05 6.28 -6.76
N ILE A 37 -13.94 5.96 -5.47
CA ILE A 37 -14.75 4.88 -4.90
C ILE A 37 -16.23 5.21 -4.92
N THR A 38 -16.59 6.47 -4.65
CA THR A 38 -17.97 6.92 -4.67
C THR A 38 -18.57 6.86 -6.08
N GLU A 39 -17.83 7.28 -7.10
CA GLU A 39 -18.22 7.17 -8.52
C GLU A 39 -18.53 5.71 -8.88
N SER A 40 -17.58 4.82 -8.64
CA SER A 40 -17.74 3.39 -8.95
C SER A 40 -18.91 2.75 -8.21
N TYR A 41 -19.12 3.11 -6.94
CA TYR A 41 -20.24 2.55 -6.16
C TYR A 41 -21.61 3.08 -6.61
N LYS A 42 -21.69 4.31 -7.12
CA LYS A 42 -22.90 4.83 -7.76
C LYS A 42 -23.22 4.08 -9.06
N GLU A 43 -22.20 3.81 -9.88
CA GLU A 43 -22.37 3.13 -11.18
C GLU A 43 -22.73 1.64 -11.03
N THR A 44 -22.30 1.03 -9.95
CA THR A 44 -22.45 -0.43 -9.72
C THR A 44 -23.56 -0.78 -8.72
N GLU A 45 -24.49 0.14 -8.42
CA GLU A 45 -25.59 -0.16 -7.50
C GLU A 45 -26.41 -1.35 -7.98
N GLY A 46 -26.69 -2.31 -7.03
CA GLY A 46 -27.42 -3.53 -7.32
C GLY A 46 -26.55 -4.72 -7.75
N GLU A 47 -25.29 -4.53 -8.06
CA GLU A 47 -24.37 -5.63 -8.34
C GLU A 47 -23.93 -6.36 -7.04
N PRO A 48 -23.46 -7.62 -7.14
CA PRO A 48 -22.90 -8.34 -6.00
C PRO A 48 -21.78 -7.56 -5.32
N ILE A 49 -21.75 -7.52 -4.00
CA ILE A 49 -20.83 -6.66 -3.24
C ILE A 49 -19.35 -6.94 -3.57
N ILE A 50 -18.97 -8.19 -3.78
CA ILE A 50 -17.60 -8.56 -4.13
C ILE A 50 -17.20 -8.01 -5.51
N THR A 51 -18.14 -8.03 -6.47
CA THR A 51 -17.93 -7.46 -7.81
C THR A 51 -17.81 -5.94 -7.73
N ARG A 52 -18.69 -5.28 -6.96
CA ARG A 52 -18.61 -3.82 -6.71
C ARG A 52 -17.27 -3.43 -6.11
N ARG A 53 -16.79 -4.19 -5.12
CA ARG A 53 -15.49 -3.92 -4.47
C ARG A 53 -14.33 -4.02 -5.47
N ALA A 54 -14.30 -5.07 -6.27
CA ALA A 54 -13.26 -5.24 -7.29
C ALA A 54 -13.32 -4.15 -8.38
N LYS A 55 -14.52 -3.77 -8.83
CA LYS A 55 -14.71 -2.67 -9.78
C LYS A 55 -14.24 -1.33 -9.20
N ALA A 56 -14.55 -1.05 -7.93
CA ALA A 56 -14.11 0.16 -7.27
C ALA A 56 -12.58 0.21 -7.13
N PHE A 57 -11.96 -0.89 -6.73
CA PHE A 57 -10.50 -0.99 -6.68
C PHE A 57 -9.88 -0.76 -8.07
N ALA A 58 -10.41 -1.40 -9.10
CA ALA A 58 -9.95 -1.21 -10.47
C ALA A 58 -10.15 0.25 -10.94
N HIS A 59 -11.28 0.88 -10.62
CA HIS A 59 -11.55 2.27 -10.97
C HIS A 59 -10.56 3.22 -10.28
N ILE A 60 -10.27 2.99 -9.01
CA ILE A 60 -9.25 3.75 -8.26
C ILE A 60 -7.89 3.60 -8.95
N LEU A 61 -7.40 2.39 -9.17
CA LEU A 61 -6.05 2.15 -9.71
C LEU A 61 -5.84 2.70 -11.12
N ARG A 62 -6.90 2.74 -11.91
CA ARG A 62 -6.86 3.28 -13.28
C ARG A 62 -6.92 4.81 -13.34
N ASN A 63 -7.46 5.47 -12.32
CA ASN A 63 -7.78 6.89 -12.38
C ASN A 63 -7.10 7.75 -11.31
N ILE A 64 -6.64 7.17 -10.19
CA ILE A 64 -5.97 7.94 -9.14
C ILE A 64 -4.74 8.68 -9.71
N PRO A 65 -4.52 9.95 -9.36
CA PRO A 65 -3.30 10.66 -9.75
C PRO A 65 -2.05 9.89 -9.30
N ILE A 66 -1.04 9.84 -10.17
CA ILE A 66 0.25 9.18 -9.90
C ILE A 66 1.40 10.18 -10.04
N ILE A 67 2.48 9.95 -9.30
CA ILE A 67 3.68 10.79 -9.32
C ILE A 67 4.94 9.94 -9.21
N ILE A 68 6.00 10.37 -9.88
CA ILE A 68 7.38 9.96 -9.63
C ILE A 68 8.12 11.21 -9.16
N ARG A 69 8.55 11.22 -7.90
CA ARG A 69 9.25 12.36 -7.32
C ARG A 69 10.74 12.33 -7.70
N ASP A 70 11.40 13.47 -7.53
CA ASP A 70 12.84 13.56 -7.76
C ASP A 70 13.59 12.55 -6.87
N ASP A 71 14.69 12.03 -7.37
CA ASP A 71 15.56 11.06 -6.71
C ASP A 71 14.92 9.68 -6.38
N GLU A 72 13.62 9.44 -6.61
CA GLU A 72 13.01 8.11 -6.39
C GLU A 72 13.57 7.05 -7.35
N LEU A 73 13.95 5.89 -6.78
CA LEU A 73 14.29 4.66 -7.52
C LEU A 73 13.16 3.63 -7.43
N ILE A 74 12.47 3.56 -6.31
CA ILE A 74 11.26 2.76 -6.09
C ILE A 74 10.07 3.69 -6.20
N VAL A 75 9.14 3.39 -7.11
CA VAL A 75 8.00 4.26 -7.42
C VAL A 75 6.68 3.65 -6.98
N GLY A 76 5.69 4.49 -6.78
CA GLY A 76 4.37 4.13 -6.26
C GLY A 76 4.07 4.98 -5.02
N SER A 77 3.00 5.77 -5.09
CA SER A 77 2.53 6.59 -3.97
C SER A 77 1.00 6.59 -3.94
N SER A 78 0.42 6.62 -2.77
CA SER A 78 -1.03 6.71 -2.60
C SER A 78 -1.56 8.14 -2.76
N THR A 79 -0.65 9.14 -2.69
CA THR A 79 -0.94 10.57 -2.73
C THR A 79 0.08 11.32 -3.56
N ILE A 80 -0.28 12.50 -4.04
CA ILE A 80 0.66 13.41 -4.71
C ILE A 80 1.55 14.10 -3.69
N ALA A 81 0.96 14.58 -2.58
CA ALA A 81 1.72 15.17 -1.50
C ALA A 81 2.53 14.10 -0.73
N PRO A 82 3.79 14.39 -0.33
CA PRO A 82 4.53 13.53 0.58
C PRO A 82 3.79 13.35 1.90
N ARG A 83 3.84 12.13 2.46
CA ARG A 83 3.15 11.75 3.69
C ARG A 83 1.64 12.08 3.68
N GLY A 84 1.05 12.23 2.52
CA GLY A 84 -0.37 12.44 2.38
C GLY A 84 -1.18 11.20 2.78
N CYS A 85 -2.47 11.39 3.02
CA CYS A 85 -3.39 10.29 3.23
C CYS A 85 -4.64 10.41 2.36
N GLN A 86 -5.15 9.26 1.94
CA GLN A 86 -6.47 9.14 1.32
C GLN A 86 -7.53 8.88 2.38
N THR A 87 -8.78 9.16 2.05
CA THR A 87 -9.93 8.87 2.92
C THR A 87 -10.72 7.67 2.42
N PHE A 88 -11.46 7.03 3.32
CA PHE A 88 -12.15 5.76 3.13
C PHE A 88 -13.61 5.87 3.61
N PRO A 89 -14.44 6.66 2.93
CA PRO A 89 -15.80 6.96 3.38
C PRO A 89 -16.70 5.73 3.46
N GLU A 90 -16.39 4.66 2.72
CA GLU A 90 -17.11 3.40 2.73
C GLU A 90 -17.05 2.68 4.09
N PHE A 91 -16.03 2.96 4.89
CA PHE A 91 -15.94 2.40 6.24
C PHE A 91 -16.63 3.29 7.26
N SER A 92 -16.28 4.58 7.30
CA SER A 92 -16.84 5.60 8.17
C SER A 92 -16.41 6.98 7.67
N TYR A 93 -17.33 7.94 7.62
CA TYR A 93 -17.03 9.33 7.23
C TYR A 93 -17.36 10.32 8.35
N GLU A 94 -18.27 9.97 9.26
CA GLU A 94 -18.87 10.88 10.22
C GLU A 94 -17.83 11.54 11.15
N TRP A 95 -16.82 10.77 11.56
CA TRP A 95 -15.77 11.29 12.40
C TRP A 95 -14.93 12.35 11.68
N LEU A 96 -14.61 12.13 10.40
CA LEU A 96 -13.81 13.07 9.60
C LEU A 96 -14.62 14.33 9.29
N GLU A 97 -15.89 14.21 8.94
CA GLU A 97 -16.78 15.37 8.72
C GLU A 97 -16.84 16.26 9.95
N ALA A 98 -16.90 15.67 11.16
CA ALA A 98 -16.88 16.41 12.42
C ALA A 98 -15.54 17.11 12.70
N GLU A 99 -14.43 16.58 12.18
CA GLU A 99 -13.07 17.06 12.42
C GLU A 99 -12.46 17.87 11.27
N LEU A 100 -13.12 17.98 10.10
CA LEU A 100 -12.57 18.63 8.90
C LEU A 100 -11.99 20.04 9.16
N ASP A 101 -12.55 20.77 10.08
CA ASP A 101 -12.12 22.13 10.40
C ASP A 101 -11.10 22.21 11.56
N THR A 102 -10.83 21.10 12.23
CA THR A 102 -9.93 21.02 13.38
C THR A 102 -8.73 20.09 13.17
N VAL A 103 -8.78 19.19 12.17
CA VAL A 103 -7.75 18.18 11.92
C VAL A 103 -6.35 18.76 11.72
N ALA A 104 -6.24 19.97 11.17
CA ALA A 104 -4.96 20.65 10.95
C ALA A 104 -4.35 21.25 12.22
N THR A 105 -5.15 21.46 13.26
CA THR A 105 -4.71 22.13 14.51
C THR A 105 -4.74 21.22 15.73
N ARG A 106 -5.14 19.95 15.57
CA ARG A 106 -5.17 18.98 16.67
C ARG A 106 -3.75 18.60 17.13
N THR A 107 -3.63 18.15 18.37
CA THR A 107 -2.35 17.90 19.03
C THR A 107 -1.62 16.67 18.46
N ALA A 108 -2.35 15.59 18.18
CA ALA A 108 -1.79 14.34 17.68
C ALA A 108 -2.09 14.16 16.19
N ASP A 109 -1.04 13.82 15.41
CA ASP A 109 -1.10 13.53 14.00
C ASP A 109 -1.94 14.54 13.18
N PRO A 110 -1.59 15.86 13.21
CA PRO A 110 -2.30 16.86 12.43
C PRO A 110 -2.10 16.66 10.92
N PHE A 111 -3.13 16.99 10.13
CA PHE A 111 -3.07 16.97 8.66
C PHE A 111 -3.58 18.28 8.09
N GLU A 112 -2.87 18.85 7.14
CA GLU A 112 -3.41 19.94 6.33
C GLU A 112 -4.52 19.42 5.41
N ILE A 113 -5.49 20.27 5.13
CA ILE A 113 -6.59 19.99 4.22
C ILE A 113 -7.05 21.28 3.54
N ALA A 114 -7.08 21.28 2.21
CA ALA A 114 -7.58 22.42 1.43
C ALA A 114 -9.11 22.53 1.52
N GLU A 115 -9.64 23.74 1.41
CA GLU A 115 -11.09 23.96 1.42
C GLU A 115 -11.81 23.26 0.25
N GLU A 116 -11.18 23.17 -0.91
CA GLU A 116 -11.67 22.38 -2.03
C GLU A 116 -11.79 20.89 -1.68
N THR A 117 -10.76 20.33 -1.06
CA THR A 117 -10.76 18.94 -0.58
C THR A 117 -11.87 18.69 0.43
N LYS A 118 -12.11 19.61 1.38
CA LYS A 118 -13.23 19.50 2.32
C LYS A 118 -14.58 19.45 1.59
N ALA A 119 -14.75 20.33 0.58
CA ALA A 119 -15.98 20.36 -0.19
C ALA A 119 -16.21 19.07 -0.98
N GLU A 120 -15.15 18.52 -1.59
CA GLU A 120 -15.19 17.25 -2.31
C GLU A 120 -15.51 16.06 -1.42
N LEU A 121 -14.94 16.01 -0.21
CA LEU A 121 -15.24 14.97 0.77
C LEU A 121 -16.69 15.06 1.25
N ARG A 122 -17.19 16.25 1.61
CA ARG A 122 -18.60 16.45 1.98
C ARG A 122 -19.57 16.05 0.87
N GLU A 123 -19.18 16.21 -0.39
CA GLU A 123 -20.02 15.77 -1.53
C GLU A 123 -20.02 14.24 -1.67
N ALA A 124 -18.86 13.59 -1.51
CA ALA A 124 -18.75 12.14 -1.52
C ALA A 124 -19.55 11.50 -0.36
N ASP A 125 -19.46 12.06 0.83
CA ASP A 125 -20.10 11.57 2.06
C ASP A 125 -21.63 11.53 1.97
N LYS A 126 -22.25 12.42 1.17
CA LYS A 126 -23.70 12.37 0.90
C LYS A 126 -24.16 11.02 0.37
N TYR A 127 -23.35 10.37 -0.47
CA TYR A 127 -23.66 9.05 -1.02
C TYR A 127 -23.53 7.95 0.05
N TRP A 128 -22.55 8.08 0.95
CA TRP A 128 -22.22 7.07 1.94
C TRP A 128 -23.14 7.06 3.16
N LYS A 129 -23.90 8.10 3.39
CA LYS A 129 -24.86 8.20 4.49
C LYS A 129 -25.83 7.02 4.46
N GLY A 130 -25.87 6.23 5.53
CA GLY A 130 -26.66 5.02 5.66
C GLY A 130 -26.09 3.78 4.95
N LYS A 131 -24.84 3.86 4.43
CA LYS A 131 -24.23 2.80 3.62
C LYS A 131 -22.85 2.36 4.11
N THR A 132 -22.34 2.95 5.19
CA THR A 132 -21.01 2.66 5.70
C THR A 132 -20.95 1.36 6.49
N THR A 133 -19.74 0.77 6.58
CA THR A 133 -19.51 -0.40 7.42
C THR A 133 -19.78 -0.11 8.89
N SER A 134 -19.44 1.09 9.37
CA SER A 134 -19.65 1.49 10.76
C SER A 134 -21.13 1.62 11.10
N GLU A 135 -21.93 2.27 10.24
CA GLU A 135 -23.38 2.37 10.41
C GLU A 135 -24.06 1.01 10.39
N LEU A 136 -23.64 0.13 9.45
CA LEU A 136 -24.15 -1.24 9.37
C LEU A 136 -23.82 -2.01 10.66
N ALA A 137 -22.57 -1.99 11.10
CA ALA A 137 -22.15 -2.66 12.35
C ALA A 137 -22.92 -2.16 13.55
N THR A 138 -23.09 -0.84 13.67
CA THR A 138 -23.83 -0.20 14.76
C THR A 138 -25.32 -0.60 14.72
N SER A 139 -25.92 -0.76 13.55
CA SER A 139 -27.32 -1.15 13.42
C SER A 139 -27.64 -2.54 13.98
N TYR A 140 -26.64 -3.41 14.12
CA TYR A 140 -26.77 -4.74 14.74
C TYR A 140 -26.55 -4.72 16.26
N MET A 141 -26.11 -3.59 16.84
CA MET A 141 -25.84 -3.50 18.27
C MET A 141 -27.14 -3.31 19.06
N ALA A 142 -27.24 -3.97 20.21
CA ALA A 142 -28.32 -3.72 21.15
C ALA A 142 -28.19 -2.30 21.74
N PRO A 143 -29.31 -1.61 22.07
CA PRO A 143 -29.26 -0.27 22.66
C PRO A 143 -28.39 -0.18 23.93
N GLU A 144 -28.33 -1.26 24.70
CA GLU A 144 -27.49 -1.37 25.91
C GLU A 144 -26.01 -1.33 25.56
N ALA A 145 -25.59 -1.98 24.45
CA ALA A 145 -24.21 -1.94 23.98
C ALA A 145 -23.84 -0.55 23.50
N ILE A 146 -24.71 0.13 22.77
CA ILE A 146 -24.50 1.51 22.32
C ILE A 146 -24.31 2.44 23.53
N ARG A 147 -25.21 2.35 24.54
CA ARG A 147 -25.06 3.14 25.77
C ARG A 147 -23.74 2.84 26.51
N ALA A 148 -23.31 1.60 26.54
CA ALA A 148 -22.06 1.21 27.18
C ALA A 148 -20.84 1.83 26.45
N ILE A 149 -20.87 1.92 25.11
CA ILE A 149 -19.85 2.63 24.32
C ILE A 149 -19.87 4.12 24.62
N GLU A 150 -21.04 4.77 24.62
CA GLU A 150 -21.20 6.19 24.94
C GLU A 150 -20.65 6.54 26.33
N HIS A 151 -20.74 5.61 27.29
CA HIS A 151 -20.19 5.76 28.63
C HIS A 151 -18.77 5.23 28.81
N ASN A 152 -18.06 4.91 27.73
CA ASN A 152 -16.69 4.39 27.75
C ASN A 152 -16.47 3.13 28.61
N ILE A 153 -17.53 2.29 28.77
CA ILE A 153 -17.41 1.00 29.47
C ILE A 153 -16.59 0.01 28.65
N PHE A 154 -16.72 0.06 27.35
CA PHE A 154 -15.84 -0.61 26.39
C PHE A 154 -15.81 0.17 25.07
N THR A 155 -14.77 -0.06 24.27
CA THR A 155 -14.68 0.46 22.91
C THR A 155 -14.76 -0.70 21.93
N PRO A 156 -15.58 -0.60 20.86
CA PRO A 156 -15.52 -1.56 19.77
C PRO A 156 -14.17 -1.45 19.04
N GLY A 157 -13.72 -2.55 18.45
CA GLY A 157 -12.49 -2.53 17.66
C GLY A 157 -12.58 -1.56 16.47
N ASN A 158 -11.48 -0.92 16.12
CA ASN A 158 -11.41 0.08 15.06
C ASN A 158 -11.73 -0.46 13.66
N TYR A 159 -11.87 -1.77 13.49
CA TYR A 159 -11.93 -2.40 12.16
C TYR A 159 -13.17 -2.07 11.36
N PHE A 160 -14.30 -1.78 11.98
CA PHE A 160 -15.47 -1.34 11.23
C PHE A 160 -15.53 0.17 10.98
N TYR A 161 -14.64 0.94 11.60
CA TYR A 161 -14.44 2.35 11.27
C TYR A 161 -13.35 2.57 10.21
N ASN A 162 -12.34 1.70 10.15
CA ASN A 162 -11.12 1.90 9.35
C ASN A 162 -10.81 0.74 8.39
N GLY A 163 -11.59 -0.30 8.35
CA GLY A 163 -11.29 -1.49 7.56
C GLY A 163 -10.30 -2.45 8.24
N VAL A 164 -9.93 -3.51 7.54
CA VAL A 164 -9.12 -4.60 8.09
C VAL A 164 -7.64 -4.27 8.04
N GLY A 165 -6.94 -4.48 9.16
CA GLY A 165 -5.48 -4.47 9.28
C GLY A 165 -4.94 -5.83 9.74
N HIS A 166 -3.67 -5.86 10.25
CA HIS A 166 -2.99 -7.05 10.76
C HIS A 166 -2.86 -8.18 9.73
N VAL A 167 -2.47 -7.81 8.51
CA VAL A 167 -2.29 -8.75 7.40
C VAL A 167 -0.81 -8.85 7.05
N THR A 168 -0.31 -10.06 6.82
CA THR A 168 0.95 -10.31 6.12
C THR A 168 0.60 -10.95 4.78
N VAL A 169 1.02 -10.29 3.70
CA VAL A 169 0.73 -10.74 2.34
C VAL A 169 1.65 -11.88 1.96
N LYS A 170 1.20 -12.74 1.07
CA LYS A 170 2.01 -13.80 0.49
C LYS A 170 2.94 -13.24 -0.61
N TYR A 171 3.85 -12.31 -0.22
CA TYR A 171 4.74 -11.61 -1.15
C TYR A 171 5.55 -12.55 -2.03
N TRP A 172 6.07 -13.65 -1.46
CA TRP A 172 6.88 -14.62 -2.21
C TRP A 172 6.16 -15.20 -3.41
N GLU A 173 4.84 -15.40 -3.36
CA GLU A 173 4.09 -15.89 -4.50
C GLU A 173 4.01 -14.85 -5.63
N VAL A 174 3.77 -13.58 -5.28
CA VAL A 174 3.78 -12.50 -6.28
C VAL A 174 5.17 -12.33 -6.89
N LEU A 175 6.22 -12.39 -6.07
CA LEU A 175 7.60 -12.31 -6.55
C LEU A 175 7.98 -13.47 -7.48
N GLU A 176 7.40 -14.66 -7.28
CA GLU A 176 7.68 -15.84 -8.08
C GLU A 176 6.90 -15.87 -9.40
N ILE A 177 5.58 -15.66 -9.35
CA ILE A 177 4.69 -15.88 -10.51
C ILE A 177 4.00 -14.61 -11.04
N GLY A 178 4.06 -13.50 -10.32
CA GLY A 178 3.38 -12.25 -10.65
C GLY A 178 1.85 -12.33 -10.62
N PHE A 179 1.21 -11.21 -10.93
CA PHE A 179 -0.25 -11.16 -11.00
C PHE A 179 -0.81 -11.88 -12.24
N GLU A 180 -0.05 -12.00 -13.33
CA GLU A 180 -0.43 -12.86 -14.47
C GLU A 180 -0.59 -14.32 -14.03
N GLY A 181 0.34 -14.83 -13.22
CA GLY A 181 0.27 -16.19 -12.70
C GLY A 181 -0.88 -16.40 -11.71
N ILE A 182 -1.16 -15.43 -10.85
CA ILE A 182 -2.30 -15.46 -9.93
C ILE A 182 -3.62 -15.42 -10.71
N MET A 183 -3.72 -14.54 -11.70
CA MET A 183 -4.88 -14.41 -12.59
C MET A 183 -5.13 -15.71 -13.36
N ALA A 184 -4.08 -16.35 -13.88
CA ALA A 184 -4.19 -17.63 -14.58
C ALA A 184 -4.69 -18.75 -13.65
N LYS A 185 -4.28 -18.78 -12.38
CA LYS A 185 -4.82 -19.71 -11.39
C LYS A 185 -6.33 -19.47 -11.16
N ALA A 186 -6.73 -18.21 -10.99
CA ALA A 186 -8.14 -17.85 -10.79
C ALA A 186 -8.98 -18.20 -12.03
N GLN A 187 -8.49 -17.95 -13.23
CA GLN A 187 -9.16 -18.29 -14.48
C GLN A 187 -9.37 -19.81 -14.61
N LYS A 188 -8.33 -20.59 -14.32
CA LYS A 188 -8.42 -22.06 -14.33
C LYS A 188 -9.49 -22.58 -13.36
N GLU A 189 -9.56 -22.00 -12.15
CA GLU A 189 -10.61 -22.39 -11.19
C GLU A 189 -12.00 -21.96 -11.67
N LEU A 190 -12.12 -20.79 -12.32
CA LEU A 190 -13.38 -20.31 -12.89
C LEU A 190 -13.87 -21.23 -14.02
N ASP A 191 -12.96 -21.64 -14.92
CA ASP A 191 -13.29 -22.56 -16.02
C ASP A 191 -13.74 -23.95 -15.53
N ASN A 192 -13.33 -24.35 -14.33
CA ASN A 192 -13.71 -25.59 -13.68
C ASN A 192 -14.98 -25.50 -12.83
N CYS A 193 -15.57 -24.29 -12.65
CA CYS A 193 -16.78 -24.12 -11.90
C CYS A 193 -17.98 -24.77 -12.60
N ASN A 194 -18.75 -25.57 -11.86
CA ASN A 194 -19.96 -26.19 -12.41
C ASN A 194 -21.18 -25.31 -12.11
N VAL A 195 -21.89 -24.88 -13.14
CA VAL A 195 -23.12 -24.06 -13.03
C VAL A 195 -24.22 -24.72 -12.18
N GLY A 196 -24.21 -26.05 -12.10
CA GLY A 196 -25.14 -26.80 -11.25
C GLY A 196 -24.83 -26.77 -9.76
N ASP A 197 -23.67 -26.28 -9.33
CA ASP A 197 -23.30 -26.22 -7.92
C ASP A 197 -24.06 -25.12 -7.18
N GLY A 198 -24.54 -25.38 -6.00
CA GLY A 198 -25.33 -24.42 -5.21
C GLY A 198 -24.55 -23.16 -4.79
N ASP A 199 -23.20 -23.18 -4.84
CA ASP A 199 -22.33 -22.05 -4.54
C ASP A 199 -21.65 -21.44 -5.78
N TYR A 200 -22.07 -21.87 -6.98
CA TYR A 200 -21.50 -21.39 -8.25
C TYR A 200 -21.42 -19.85 -8.35
N ALA A 201 -22.54 -19.17 -8.11
CA ALA A 201 -22.61 -17.72 -8.23
C ALA A 201 -21.60 -17.02 -7.27
N ARG A 202 -21.46 -17.52 -6.04
CA ARG A 202 -20.52 -16.98 -5.06
C ARG A 202 -19.07 -17.21 -5.49
N LYS A 203 -18.76 -18.41 -5.99
CA LYS A 203 -17.40 -18.75 -6.47
C LYS A 203 -17.04 -17.98 -7.73
N SER A 204 -17.93 -17.94 -8.73
CA SER A 204 -17.66 -17.24 -9.99
C SER A 204 -17.45 -15.74 -9.77
N HIS A 205 -18.32 -15.07 -9.02
CA HIS A 205 -18.14 -13.65 -8.70
C HIS A 205 -16.84 -13.37 -7.95
N PHE A 206 -16.42 -14.26 -7.04
CA PHE A 206 -15.15 -14.12 -6.34
C PHE A 206 -13.95 -14.25 -7.28
N LEU A 207 -13.95 -15.28 -8.14
CA LEU A 207 -12.84 -15.52 -9.09
C LEU A 207 -12.76 -14.42 -10.15
N GLU A 208 -13.89 -13.96 -10.67
CA GLU A 208 -13.97 -12.80 -11.56
C GLU A 208 -13.43 -11.52 -10.88
N ALA A 209 -13.76 -11.31 -9.60
CA ALA A 209 -13.25 -10.20 -8.81
C ALA A 209 -11.73 -10.27 -8.62
N VAL A 210 -11.17 -11.47 -8.40
CA VAL A 210 -9.71 -11.69 -8.34
C VAL A 210 -9.07 -11.34 -9.68
N ILE A 211 -9.61 -11.84 -10.79
CA ILE A 211 -9.09 -11.58 -12.15
C ILE A 211 -9.10 -10.08 -12.44
N LEU A 212 -10.21 -9.40 -12.17
CA LEU A 212 -10.33 -7.95 -12.35
C LEU A 212 -9.32 -7.17 -11.50
N SER A 213 -9.16 -7.56 -10.24
CA SER A 213 -8.21 -6.92 -9.32
C SER A 213 -6.77 -7.11 -9.77
N CYS A 214 -6.40 -8.32 -10.22
CA CYS A 214 -5.06 -8.59 -10.78
C CYS A 214 -4.79 -7.72 -12.01
N GLN A 215 -5.75 -7.62 -12.93
CA GLN A 215 -5.63 -6.78 -14.12
C GLN A 215 -5.44 -5.30 -13.74
N ALA A 216 -6.19 -4.80 -12.77
CA ALA A 216 -6.10 -3.41 -12.33
C ALA A 216 -4.73 -3.08 -11.70
N VAL A 217 -4.14 -4.02 -10.97
CA VAL A 217 -2.78 -3.87 -10.44
C VAL A 217 -1.75 -3.76 -11.55
N MET A 218 -1.88 -4.58 -12.60
CA MET A 218 -1.00 -4.50 -13.77
C MET A 218 -1.20 -3.18 -14.53
N ASP A 219 -2.45 -2.74 -14.74
CA ASP A 219 -2.77 -1.45 -15.36
C ASP A 219 -2.12 -0.28 -14.58
N TYR A 220 -2.12 -0.34 -13.25
CA TYR A 220 -1.49 0.68 -12.39
C TYR A 220 0.03 0.73 -12.58
N ALA A 221 0.70 -0.43 -12.62
CA ALA A 221 2.14 -0.49 -12.86
C ALA A 221 2.50 0.03 -14.25
N ASP A 222 1.70 -0.29 -15.28
CA ASP A 222 1.90 0.21 -16.65
C ASP A 222 1.78 1.74 -16.72
N ARG A 223 0.88 2.36 -15.95
CA ARG A 223 0.79 3.83 -15.84
C ARG A 223 2.10 4.43 -15.32
N TYR A 224 2.74 3.82 -14.32
CA TYR A 224 4.06 4.24 -13.84
C TYR A 224 5.15 4.03 -14.88
N ALA A 225 5.11 2.92 -15.60
CA ALA A 225 6.06 2.67 -16.69
C ALA A 225 5.95 3.74 -17.79
N GLN A 226 4.73 4.15 -18.14
CA GLN A 226 4.49 5.22 -19.11
C GLN A 226 4.99 6.56 -18.59
N LEU A 227 4.61 6.94 -17.38
CA LEU A 227 5.04 8.20 -16.74
C LEU A 227 6.57 8.30 -16.68
N ALA A 228 7.26 7.22 -16.29
CA ALA A 228 8.72 7.19 -16.25
C ALA A 228 9.35 7.40 -17.64
N ARG A 229 8.78 6.82 -18.71
CA ARG A 229 9.26 7.05 -20.09
C ARG A 229 9.05 8.50 -20.52
N GLU A 230 7.92 9.10 -20.20
CA GLU A 230 7.62 10.50 -20.52
C GLU A 230 8.60 11.43 -19.81
N MET A 231 8.84 11.22 -18.51
CA MET A 231 9.82 11.98 -17.73
C MET A 231 11.25 11.80 -18.24
N ALA A 232 11.63 10.57 -18.65
CA ALA A 232 12.93 10.30 -19.25
C ALA A 232 13.14 11.07 -20.56
N GLY A 233 12.07 11.28 -21.33
CA GLY A 233 12.11 12.11 -22.55
C GLY A 233 12.24 13.61 -22.29
N GLN A 234 11.85 14.06 -21.10
CA GLN A 234 11.83 15.50 -20.74
C GLN A 234 13.06 15.95 -19.97
N THR A 235 13.72 15.05 -19.22
CA THR A 235 14.87 15.42 -18.40
C THR A 235 16.14 15.64 -19.24
N SER A 236 16.89 16.69 -18.91
CA SER A 236 18.21 16.94 -19.48
C SER A 236 19.35 16.21 -18.74
N ASP A 237 19.11 15.72 -17.53
CA ASP A 237 20.09 14.96 -16.75
C ASP A 237 20.22 13.52 -17.30
N PRO A 238 21.40 13.15 -17.84
CA PRO A 238 21.58 11.83 -18.42
C PRO A 238 21.52 10.69 -17.39
N VAL A 239 21.92 10.94 -16.14
CA VAL A 239 21.86 9.95 -15.07
C VAL A 239 20.41 9.70 -14.70
N ARG A 240 19.64 10.76 -14.42
CA ARG A 240 18.21 10.64 -14.12
C ARG A 240 17.41 10.02 -15.26
N ARG A 241 17.76 10.37 -16.51
CA ARG A 241 17.16 9.73 -17.69
C ARG A 241 17.33 8.22 -17.67
N GLN A 242 18.55 7.75 -17.40
CA GLN A 242 18.84 6.32 -17.35
C GLN A 242 18.08 5.63 -16.20
N GLU A 243 18.03 6.25 -15.03
CA GLU A 243 17.23 5.74 -13.90
C GLU A 243 15.75 5.61 -14.25
N LEU A 244 15.16 6.65 -14.84
CA LEU A 244 13.74 6.63 -15.27
C LEU A 244 13.45 5.55 -16.32
N LEU A 245 14.40 5.28 -17.23
CA LEU A 245 14.25 4.19 -18.19
C LEU A 245 14.30 2.81 -17.51
N VAL A 246 15.14 2.64 -16.48
CA VAL A 246 15.17 1.40 -15.67
C VAL A 246 13.88 1.25 -14.87
N ILE A 247 13.40 2.32 -14.25
CA ILE A 247 12.10 2.33 -13.56
C ILE A 247 10.98 1.93 -14.52
N ALA A 248 10.96 2.50 -15.73
CA ALA A 248 9.98 2.17 -16.76
C ALA A 248 10.02 0.69 -17.18
N GLU A 249 11.24 0.15 -17.35
CA GLU A 249 11.44 -1.28 -17.66
C GLU A 249 10.92 -2.15 -16.51
N ASN A 250 11.31 -1.85 -15.26
CA ASN A 250 10.85 -2.60 -14.09
C ASN A 250 9.32 -2.57 -13.98
N CYS A 251 8.69 -1.40 -14.01
CA CYS A 251 7.24 -1.25 -13.91
C CYS A 251 6.47 -1.92 -15.05
N SER A 252 7.08 -2.09 -16.24
CA SER A 252 6.47 -2.83 -17.35
C SER A 252 6.57 -4.36 -17.20
N LYS A 253 7.31 -4.85 -16.21
CA LYS A 253 7.49 -6.29 -15.94
C LYS A 253 6.84 -6.70 -14.64
N VAL A 254 7.08 -5.94 -13.57
CA VAL A 254 6.57 -6.28 -12.25
C VAL A 254 5.53 -5.24 -11.79
N PRO A 255 4.50 -5.65 -11.08
CA PRO A 255 4.22 -6.98 -10.52
C PRO A 255 3.46 -7.93 -11.46
N ALA A 256 3.33 -7.61 -12.76
CA ALA A 256 2.63 -8.48 -13.72
C ALA A 256 3.28 -9.86 -13.78
N LYS A 257 4.59 -9.92 -13.90
CA LYS A 257 5.40 -11.15 -13.96
C LYS A 257 6.22 -11.32 -12.68
N GLY A 258 6.72 -12.53 -12.47
CA GLY A 258 7.70 -12.80 -11.42
C GLY A 258 8.97 -11.96 -11.60
N ALA A 259 9.56 -11.54 -10.47
CA ALA A 259 10.77 -10.73 -10.47
C ALA A 259 11.98 -11.54 -10.94
N ARG A 260 12.84 -10.93 -11.75
CA ARG A 260 14.04 -11.57 -12.29
C ARG A 260 15.29 -11.29 -11.47
N GLY A 261 15.30 -10.19 -10.71
CA GLY A 261 16.41 -9.75 -9.89
C GLY A 261 15.96 -8.88 -8.73
N PHE A 262 16.91 -8.38 -7.95
CA PHE A 262 16.63 -7.71 -6.69
C PHE A 262 15.87 -6.38 -6.86
N TYR A 263 16.23 -5.56 -7.87
CA TYR A 263 15.54 -4.29 -8.10
C TYR A 263 14.07 -4.52 -8.50
N GLU A 264 13.81 -5.47 -9.40
CA GLU A 264 12.43 -5.84 -9.75
C GLU A 264 11.67 -6.38 -8.53
N ALA A 265 12.33 -7.18 -7.68
CA ALA A 265 11.72 -7.70 -6.46
C ALA A 265 11.36 -6.56 -5.49
N CYS A 266 12.22 -5.57 -5.31
CA CYS A 266 11.96 -4.37 -4.50
C CYS A 266 10.75 -3.59 -5.04
N GLN A 267 10.70 -3.33 -6.35
CA GLN A 267 9.58 -2.60 -6.97
C GLN A 267 8.27 -3.40 -6.89
N SER A 268 8.31 -4.71 -7.13
CA SER A 268 7.14 -5.59 -7.04
C SER A 268 6.60 -5.64 -5.60
N PHE A 269 7.47 -5.84 -4.62
CA PHE A 269 7.13 -5.80 -3.20
C PHE A 269 6.43 -4.49 -2.84
N TRP A 270 7.02 -3.36 -3.25
CA TRP A 270 6.47 -2.05 -2.91
C TRP A 270 5.08 -1.82 -3.51
N PHE A 271 4.85 -2.17 -4.78
CA PHE A 271 3.53 -2.07 -5.36
C PHE A 271 2.49 -2.85 -4.56
N VAL A 272 2.79 -4.09 -4.17
CA VAL A 272 1.86 -4.90 -3.38
C VAL A 272 1.57 -4.25 -2.03
N GLN A 273 2.62 -3.81 -1.31
CA GLN A 273 2.49 -3.16 -0.01
C GLN A 273 1.63 -1.89 -0.08
N GLN A 274 1.89 -1.04 -1.06
CA GLN A 274 1.18 0.22 -1.25
C GLN A 274 -0.28 0.00 -1.68
N LEU A 275 -0.54 -0.93 -2.61
CA LEU A 275 -1.87 -1.15 -3.15
C LEU A 275 -2.85 -1.74 -2.12
N ILE A 276 -2.39 -2.59 -1.22
CA ILE A 276 -3.21 -3.06 -0.10
C ILE A 276 -3.55 -1.92 0.84
N GLN A 277 -2.65 -0.97 1.04
CA GLN A 277 -2.91 0.24 1.82
C GLN A 277 -3.92 1.18 1.15
N MET A 278 -4.09 1.09 -0.18
CA MET A 278 -5.13 1.81 -0.92
C MET A 278 -6.47 1.09 -0.90
N GLU A 279 -6.48 -0.23 -0.80
CA GLU A 279 -7.70 -1.02 -0.70
C GLU A 279 -8.36 -0.89 0.67
N SER A 280 -7.58 -0.81 1.73
CA SER A 280 -8.08 -0.75 3.11
C SER A 280 -7.44 0.39 3.90
N SER A 281 -8.24 1.06 4.73
CA SER A 281 -7.75 2.03 5.74
C SER A 281 -7.11 1.35 6.95
N GLY A 282 -7.07 0.03 7.01
CA GLY A 282 -6.49 -0.73 8.11
C GLY A 282 -4.98 -0.48 8.28
N HIS A 283 -4.51 -0.65 9.51
CA HIS A 283 -3.09 -0.58 9.87
C HIS A 283 -2.51 -1.99 10.05
N SER A 284 -1.18 -2.08 10.34
CA SER A 284 -0.46 -3.36 10.55
C SER A 284 -0.46 -4.28 9.32
N ILE A 285 -0.36 -3.72 8.13
CA ILE A 285 -0.05 -4.50 6.93
C ILE A 285 1.45 -4.69 6.89
N SER A 286 1.87 -5.86 7.32
CA SER A 286 3.25 -6.15 7.71
C SER A 286 4.03 -6.82 6.59
N PRO A 287 5.25 -6.35 6.27
CA PRO A 287 6.17 -7.06 5.38
C PRO A 287 6.50 -8.49 5.86
N GLY A 288 6.46 -8.73 7.17
CA GLY A 288 6.82 -10.01 7.74
C GLY A 288 8.31 -10.32 7.56
N ARG A 289 8.63 -11.53 7.16
CA ARG A 289 10.03 -12.01 7.00
C ARG A 289 10.64 -11.55 5.67
N PHE A 290 10.72 -10.22 5.51
CA PHE A 290 11.18 -9.54 4.30
C PHE A 290 12.54 -10.05 3.81
N ASP A 291 13.50 -10.15 4.70
CA ASP A 291 14.85 -10.61 4.41
C ASP A 291 14.91 -12.04 3.83
N GLN A 292 13.93 -12.90 4.18
CA GLN A 292 13.93 -14.30 3.74
C GLN A 292 13.41 -14.44 2.30
N TYR A 293 12.28 -13.81 1.97
CA TYR A 293 11.73 -13.96 0.61
C TYR A 293 12.41 -13.04 -0.42
N MET A 294 13.12 -12.00 0.01
CA MET A 294 13.91 -11.13 -0.87
C MET A 294 15.32 -11.65 -1.13
N TYR A 295 15.89 -12.43 -0.17
CA TYR A 295 17.27 -12.87 -0.24
C TYR A 295 17.65 -13.67 -1.48
N PRO A 296 16.82 -14.58 -2.05
CA PRO A 296 17.15 -15.29 -3.27
C PRO A 296 17.45 -14.37 -4.46
N TYR A 297 16.73 -13.26 -4.59
CA TYR A 297 16.92 -12.27 -5.65
C TYR A 297 18.20 -11.46 -5.46
N TYR A 298 18.45 -11.03 -4.23
CA TYR A 298 19.68 -10.33 -3.84
C TYR A 298 20.91 -11.22 -4.08
N LYS A 299 20.90 -12.41 -3.54
CA LYS A 299 22.02 -13.38 -3.67
C LYS A 299 22.35 -13.66 -5.13
N LYS A 300 21.33 -13.92 -5.94
CA LYS A 300 21.49 -14.17 -7.38
C LYS A 300 22.20 -13.01 -8.09
N ASP A 301 21.75 -11.78 -7.83
CA ASP A 301 22.32 -10.61 -8.51
C ASP A 301 23.72 -10.26 -8.00
N MET A 302 24.01 -10.50 -6.71
CA MET A 302 25.35 -10.36 -6.14
C MET A 302 26.32 -11.39 -6.73
N GLU A 303 25.92 -12.65 -6.84
CA GLU A 303 26.73 -13.72 -7.46
C GLU A 303 26.98 -13.48 -8.95
N ALA A 304 26.00 -12.89 -9.66
CA ALA A 304 26.13 -12.50 -11.06
C ALA A 304 26.92 -11.19 -11.26
N GLY A 305 27.20 -10.43 -10.21
CA GLY A 305 27.85 -9.11 -10.28
C GLY A 305 26.99 -8.04 -10.97
N THR A 306 25.66 -8.22 -11.01
CA THR A 306 24.72 -7.28 -11.64
C THR A 306 24.24 -6.20 -10.68
N ILE A 307 24.47 -6.36 -9.37
CA ILE A 307 24.20 -5.35 -8.34
C ILE A 307 25.38 -5.25 -7.39
N THR A 308 25.62 -4.06 -6.83
CA THR A 308 26.55 -3.88 -5.71
C THR A 308 25.81 -3.86 -4.38
N ARG A 309 26.51 -4.11 -3.30
CA ARG A 309 25.93 -4.08 -1.95
C ARG A 309 25.40 -2.68 -1.58
N GLU A 310 26.14 -1.64 -1.97
CA GLU A 310 25.77 -0.24 -1.75
C GLU A 310 24.48 0.12 -2.49
N PHE A 311 24.34 -0.29 -3.75
CA PHE A 311 23.13 -0.04 -4.52
C PHE A 311 21.94 -0.85 -4.01
N ALA A 312 22.16 -2.09 -3.56
CA ALA A 312 21.13 -2.88 -2.90
C ALA A 312 20.64 -2.21 -1.60
N GLN A 313 21.57 -1.65 -0.79
CA GLN A 313 21.20 -0.88 0.39
C GLN A 313 20.40 0.37 0.02
N GLU A 314 20.81 1.10 -1.00
CA GLU A 314 20.09 2.31 -1.46
C GLU A 314 18.65 1.97 -1.91
N LEU A 315 18.42 0.83 -2.59
CA LEU A 315 17.08 0.36 -2.92
C LEU A 315 16.24 0.03 -1.68
N MET A 316 16.85 -0.58 -0.67
CA MET A 316 16.18 -0.86 0.60
C MET A 316 15.85 0.43 1.33
N ASP A 317 16.78 1.35 1.43
CA ASP A 317 16.56 2.67 2.04
C ASP A 317 15.39 3.41 1.34
N CYS A 318 15.32 3.35 0.00
CA CYS A 318 14.17 3.87 -0.74
C CYS A 318 12.84 3.24 -0.31
N ILE A 319 12.80 1.94 -0.03
CA ILE A 319 11.60 1.27 0.50
C ILE A 319 11.27 1.77 1.91
N TRP A 320 12.28 1.99 2.77
CA TRP A 320 12.07 2.54 4.12
C TRP A 320 11.48 3.95 4.07
N VAL A 321 12.02 4.83 3.23
CA VAL A 321 11.41 6.15 2.97
C VAL A 321 9.95 6.00 2.54
N LYS A 322 9.65 5.04 1.66
CA LYS A 322 8.28 4.77 1.23
C LYS A 322 7.36 4.24 2.35
N PHE A 323 7.86 3.49 3.31
CA PHE A 323 7.08 3.09 4.47
C PHE A 323 6.60 4.29 5.28
N ASN A 324 7.41 5.35 5.38
CA ASN A 324 7.05 6.58 6.08
C ASN A 324 6.25 7.58 5.20
N ASP A 325 6.26 7.41 3.87
CA ASP A 325 5.37 8.15 2.96
C ASP A 325 3.90 7.69 3.06
N LEU A 326 3.65 6.48 3.52
CA LEU A 326 2.30 5.98 3.75
C LEU A 326 1.71 6.54 5.04
N ASN A 327 0.56 7.19 4.95
CA ASN A 327 -0.17 7.71 6.11
C ASN A 327 -1.65 7.35 6.07
N LYS A 328 -2.24 7.32 7.26
CA LYS A 328 -3.67 7.13 7.50
C LYS A 328 -4.17 8.19 8.47
N CYS A 329 -5.16 8.97 8.06
CA CYS A 329 -5.85 9.85 9.00
C CYS A 329 -6.82 9.02 9.86
N ARG A 330 -6.82 9.28 11.16
CA ARG A 330 -7.71 8.66 12.17
C ARG A 330 -8.46 9.76 12.90
N ASP A 331 -9.54 9.42 13.57
CA ASP A 331 -10.21 10.30 14.51
C ASP A 331 -9.26 10.76 15.62
N ALA A 332 -9.55 11.90 16.25
CA ALA A 332 -8.65 12.53 17.23
C ALA A 332 -8.32 11.60 18.41
N ALA A 333 -9.29 10.83 18.91
CA ALA A 333 -9.07 9.92 20.04
C ALA A 333 -8.14 8.77 19.67
N SER A 334 -8.31 8.19 18.47
CA SER A 334 -7.40 7.16 17.94
C SER A 334 -6.01 7.74 17.64
N ALA A 335 -5.93 8.97 17.15
CA ALA A 335 -4.66 9.64 16.90
C ALA A 335 -3.87 9.87 18.20
N GLU A 336 -4.52 10.26 19.30
CA GLU A 336 -3.88 10.37 20.61
C GLU A 336 -3.32 9.04 21.11
N GLY A 337 -4.04 7.94 20.88
CA GLY A 337 -3.60 6.59 21.26
C GLY A 337 -2.44 6.03 20.42
N PHE A 338 -2.28 6.50 19.18
CA PHE A 338 -1.30 6.00 18.20
C PHE A 338 -0.41 7.12 17.63
N ALA A 339 -0.16 8.17 18.40
CA ALA A 339 0.59 9.33 17.97
C ALA A 339 1.91 8.98 17.24
N GLY A 340 2.31 9.81 16.27
CA GLY A 340 3.50 9.63 15.45
C GLY A 340 3.22 9.01 14.08
N TYR A 341 2.00 9.08 13.58
CA TYR A 341 1.57 8.56 12.27
C TYR A 341 1.83 7.06 12.08
N SER A 342 1.80 6.30 13.17
CA SER A 342 2.16 4.87 13.19
C SER A 342 1.21 4.03 12.34
N LEU A 343 1.76 3.26 11.39
CA LEU A 343 1.02 2.26 10.61
C LEU A 343 1.28 0.82 11.06
N PHE A 344 2.22 0.60 11.99
CA PHE A 344 2.58 -0.72 12.50
C PHE A 344 2.94 -1.74 11.40
N GLN A 345 3.73 -1.32 10.43
CA GLN A 345 4.23 -2.14 9.34
C GLN A 345 5.40 -3.00 9.83
N ASN A 346 5.08 -4.07 10.58
CA ASN A 346 6.09 -4.89 11.25
C ASN A 346 6.91 -5.72 10.26
N LEU A 347 8.22 -5.52 10.27
CA LEU A 347 9.18 -6.30 9.53
C LEU A 347 9.98 -7.18 10.50
N ILE A 348 10.26 -8.41 10.09
CA ILE A 348 11.04 -9.38 10.86
C ILE A 348 12.33 -9.64 10.10
N ALA A 349 13.46 -9.48 10.76
CA ALA A 349 14.79 -9.78 10.22
C ALA A 349 15.43 -10.96 10.99
N GLY A 350 16.07 -11.87 10.27
CA GLY A 350 16.71 -13.05 10.83
C GLY A 350 15.72 -14.08 11.40
N GLY A 351 16.09 -14.65 12.54
CA GLY A 351 15.34 -15.69 13.23
C GLY A 351 15.70 -17.10 12.78
N GLN A 352 14.76 -18.04 12.89
CA GLN A 352 15.00 -19.45 12.62
C GLN A 352 14.08 -20.00 11.52
N ASN A 353 14.55 -21.00 10.78
CA ASN A 353 13.70 -21.82 9.92
C ASN A 353 12.91 -22.87 10.74
N LYS A 354 12.12 -23.70 10.06
CA LYS A 354 11.32 -24.75 10.71
C LYS A 354 12.18 -25.87 11.34
N GLU A 355 13.45 -25.98 10.97
CA GLU A 355 14.43 -26.91 11.52
C GLU A 355 15.15 -26.33 12.75
N GLY A 356 14.90 -25.06 13.11
CA GLY A 356 15.54 -24.36 14.24
C GLY A 356 16.91 -23.78 13.92
N GLU A 357 17.31 -23.73 12.65
CA GLU A 357 18.58 -23.17 12.22
C GLU A 357 18.47 -21.65 12.04
N ASP A 358 19.54 -20.92 12.40
CA ASP A 358 19.63 -19.47 12.17
C ASP A 358 19.64 -19.15 10.67
N VAL A 359 18.74 -18.28 10.26
CA VAL A 359 18.58 -17.84 8.86
C VAL A 359 18.90 -16.36 8.65
N THR A 360 19.61 -15.75 9.61
CA THR A 360 20.14 -14.40 9.44
C THR A 360 21.04 -14.34 8.19
N ASN A 361 20.83 -13.33 7.38
CA ASN A 361 21.57 -13.14 6.12
C ASN A 361 21.93 -11.65 5.92
N ASP A 362 22.60 -11.31 4.82
CA ASP A 362 23.02 -9.94 4.54
C ASP A 362 21.86 -8.95 4.57
N LEU A 363 20.69 -9.33 4.00
CA LEU A 363 19.52 -8.45 4.02
C LEU A 363 18.96 -8.25 5.44
N SER A 364 19.13 -9.21 6.35
CA SER A 364 18.74 -9.01 7.75
C SER A 364 19.48 -7.83 8.38
N ILE A 365 20.79 -7.72 8.10
CA ILE A 365 21.63 -6.61 8.56
C ILE A 365 21.27 -5.31 7.83
N MET A 366 21.06 -5.38 6.52
CA MET A 366 20.68 -4.22 5.69
C MET A 366 19.32 -3.65 6.08
N CYS A 367 18.37 -4.44 6.55
CA CYS A 367 17.10 -3.96 7.13
C CYS A 367 17.35 -3.07 8.37
N ILE A 368 18.27 -3.49 9.23
CA ILE A 368 18.64 -2.69 10.42
C ILE A 368 19.33 -1.39 10.00
N GLN A 369 20.23 -1.46 9.03
CA GLN A 369 20.92 -0.27 8.49
C GLN A 369 19.93 0.71 7.86
N ALA A 370 18.96 0.23 7.08
CA ALA A 370 17.92 1.07 6.50
C ALA A 370 17.13 1.84 7.58
N SER A 371 16.80 1.16 8.70
CA SER A 371 16.16 1.82 9.86
C SER A 371 17.05 2.84 10.58
N MET A 372 18.36 2.76 10.42
CA MET A 372 19.32 3.75 10.97
C MET A 372 19.51 4.94 10.05
N HIS A 373 19.25 4.77 8.75
CA HIS A 373 19.40 5.82 7.74
C HIS A 373 18.21 6.78 7.72
N GLU A 374 17.11 6.39 8.25
CA GLU A 374 15.87 7.16 8.33
C GLU A 374 15.70 7.86 9.68
#